data_79b8f0a7a843ae7d11d36777e072bddb
#
_entry.id   79b8f0a7a843ae7d11d36777e072bddb
#
_cell.length_a   1.000
_cell.length_b   1.000
_cell.length_c   1.000
_cell.angle_alpha   90.00
_cell.angle_beta   90.00
_cell.angle_gamma   90.00
#
_symmetry.space_group_name_H-M   'P 1'
#
loop_
_entity.id
_entity.type
_entity.pdbx_description
1 polymer ?
#
loop_
_entity_poly.entity_id
_entity_poly.type
_entity_poly.pdbx_seq_one_letter_code
_entity_poly.pdbx_strand_id
1 'polypeptide(L)'
;MRDCAGKLLARGEPFDVVIANAGVMATPFGHTADGFETQFGTNHLGHFVLVNRIVSLIREGGRLINLSSLGHRYSNVDLDDPNFEWVPYDPWIAYGRSKTANILFAVAFDRRHRDQGVRAAAVHPGVIQAELARHVDASQIQKLIEQRNQQLTA
;
A
#
# COMPACT_ATOMS: atom_id res chain seq x y z
N MET A 1 2.29 -9.66 11.15
CA MET A 1 3.10 -8.43 11.21
C MET A 1 3.59 -8.06 12.61
N ARG A 2 2.80 -8.26 13.67
CA ARG A 2 3.22 -7.97 15.06
C ARG A 2 4.46 -8.75 15.47
N ASP A 3 4.49 -10.05 15.21
CA ASP A 3 5.64 -10.93 15.56
C ASP A 3 6.89 -10.57 14.75
N CYS A 4 6.72 -10.21 13.47
CA CYS A 4 7.82 -9.73 12.64
C CYS A 4 8.44 -8.47 13.22
N ALA A 5 7.62 -7.48 13.60
CA ALA A 5 8.10 -6.26 14.25
C ALA A 5 8.83 -6.57 15.56
N GLY A 6 8.30 -7.48 16.39
CA GLY A 6 8.96 -7.90 17.62
C GLY A 6 10.36 -8.51 17.39
N LYS A 7 10.50 -9.36 16.37
CA LYS A 7 11.80 -9.93 15.98
C LYS A 7 12.79 -8.87 15.50
N LEU A 8 12.34 -7.89 14.71
CA LEU A 8 13.20 -6.80 14.24
C LEU A 8 13.66 -5.90 15.39
N LEU A 9 12.74 -5.55 16.31
CA LEU A 9 13.07 -4.78 17.50
C LEU A 9 14.06 -5.51 18.41
N ALA A 10 13.92 -6.84 18.57
CA ALA A 10 14.86 -7.64 19.35
C ALA A 10 16.27 -7.71 18.74
N ARG A 11 16.40 -7.60 17.40
CA ARG A 11 17.71 -7.50 16.74
C ARG A 11 18.33 -6.13 16.92
N GLY A 12 17.53 -5.07 17.01
CA GLY A 12 18.00 -3.71 17.24
C GLY A 12 18.79 -3.10 16.07
N GLU A 13 18.80 -3.73 14.90
CA GLU A 13 19.54 -3.24 13.72
C GLU A 13 18.79 -2.06 13.09
N PRO A 14 19.43 -0.90 12.90
CA PRO A 14 18.79 0.26 12.32
C PRO A 14 18.64 0.15 10.81
N PHE A 15 17.63 0.84 10.27
CA PHE A 15 17.34 0.92 8.84
C PHE A 15 17.59 2.33 8.29
N ASP A 16 18.25 2.41 7.14
CA ASP A 16 18.32 3.63 6.34
C ASP A 16 17.05 3.86 5.52
N VAL A 17 16.50 2.75 5.00
CA VAL A 17 15.30 2.79 4.15
C VAL A 17 14.40 1.61 4.48
N VAL A 18 13.12 1.91 4.68
CA VAL A 18 12.06 0.92 4.76
C VAL A 18 11.17 1.05 3.53
N ILE A 19 11.03 -0.02 2.75
CA ILE A 19 10.20 -0.04 1.55
C ILE A 19 8.99 -0.94 1.79
N ALA A 20 7.83 -0.34 1.98
CA ALA A 20 6.54 -1.01 2.11
C ALA A 20 6.01 -1.39 0.71
N ASN A 21 6.56 -2.46 0.13
CA ASN A 21 6.37 -2.84 -1.28
C ASN A 21 5.35 -3.96 -1.48
N ALA A 22 5.27 -4.92 -0.57
CA ALA A 22 4.42 -6.10 -0.75
C ALA A 22 2.96 -5.72 -1.04
N GLY A 23 2.31 -6.46 -1.94
CA GLY A 23 0.93 -6.16 -2.29
C GLY A 23 0.30 -7.17 -3.23
N VAL A 24 -1.01 -7.03 -3.35
CA VAL A 24 -1.87 -7.77 -4.28
C VAL A 24 -2.77 -6.80 -5.02
N MET A 25 -3.27 -7.18 -6.19
CA MET A 25 -4.12 -6.34 -7.02
C MET A 25 -5.28 -7.12 -7.59
N ALA A 26 -6.46 -6.50 -7.57
CA ALA A 26 -7.69 -7.03 -8.16
C ALA A 26 -7.99 -8.50 -7.74
N THR A 27 -7.76 -8.81 -6.46
CA THR A 27 -8.06 -10.16 -5.93
C THR A 27 -9.55 -10.41 -5.92
N PRO A 28 -9.98 -11.67 -6.00
CA PRO A 28 -11.33 -12.03 -5.58
C PRO A 28 -11.61 -11.56 -4.15
N PHE A 29 -12.91 -11.39 -3.82
CA PHE A 29 -13.31 -11.07 -2.45
C PHE A 29 -12.81 -12.12 -1.47
N GLY A 30 -12.25 -11.66 -0.36
CA GLY A 30 -11.74 -12.52 0.70
C GLY A 30 -11.21 -11.68 1.86
N HIS A 31 -10.80 -12.37 2.91
CA HIS A 31 -10.30 -11.74 4.13
C HIS A 31 -8.94 -12.29 4.52
N THR A 32 -8.15 -11.46 5.18
CA THR A 32 -6.94 -11.88 5.88
C THR A 32 -7.30 -12.73 7.11
N ALA A 33 -6.31 -13.39 7.70
CA ALA A 33 -6.51 -14.14 8.96
C ALA A 33 -7.00 -13.25 10.13
N ASP A 34 -6.76 -11.94 10.05
CA ASP A 34 -7.23 -10.95 11.04
C ASP A 34 -8.61 -10.38 10.70
N GLY A 35 -9.29 -10.89 9.64
CA GLY A 35 -10.66 -10.50 9.26
C GLY A 35 -10.78 -9.23 8.42
N PHE A 36 -9.68 -8.67 7.91
CA PHE A 36 -9.73 -7.51 7.02
C PHE A 36 -9.84 -7.93 5.56
N GLU A 37 -10.51 -7.10 4.74
CA GLU A 37 -10.53 -7.30 3.29
C GLU A 37 -9.10 -7.50 2.77
N THR A 38 -8.92 -8.45 1.85
CA THR A 38 -7.60 -8.97 1.45
C THR A 38 -6.65 -7.89 0.95
N GLN A 39 -7.12 -6.97 0.10
CA GLN A 39 -6.26 -5.94 -0.47
C GLN A 39 -5.95 -4.83 0.53
N PHE A 40 -6.95 -4.38 1.30
CA PHE A 40 -6.75 -3.38 2.33
C PHE A 40 -5.85 -3.91 3.46
N GLY A 41 -6.09 -5.13 3.91
CA GLY A 41 -5.30 -5.81 4.94
C GLY A 41 -3.85 -6.02 4.52
N THR A 42 -3.61 -6.49 3.27
CA THR A 42 -2.27 -6.80 2.76
C THR A 42 -1.51 -5.55 2.37
N ASN A 43 -2.11 -4.70 1.52
CA ASN A 43 -1.42 -3.57 0.91
C ASN A 43 -1.21 -2.42 1.88
N HIS A 44 -2.10 -2.25 2.88
CA HIS A 44 -2.07 -1.12 3.79
C HIS A 44 -1.87 -1.52 5.25
N LEU A 45 -2.82 -2.24 5.87
CA LEU A 45 -2.78 -2.47 7.33
C LEU A 45 -1.55 -3.26 7.77
N GLY A 46 -1.10 -4.23 6.97
CA GLY A 46 0.12 -4.97 7.24
C GLY A 46 1.34 -4.07 7.34
N HIS A 47 1.51 -3.15 6.40
CA HIS A 47 2.59 -2.17 6.40
C HIS A 47 2.42 -1.14 7.51
N PHE A 48 1.21 -0.63 7.70
CA PHE A 48 0.88 0.32 8.76
C PHE A 48 1.31 -0.21 10.13
N VAL A 49 0.92 -1.44 10.45
CA VAL A 49 1.28 -2.07 11.73
C VAL A 49 2.79 -2.29 11.85
N LEU A 50 3.43 -2.82 10.80
CA LEU A 50 4.87 -3.08 10.82
C LEU A 50 5.66 -1.78 11.03
N VAL A 51 5.46 -0.80 10.16
CA VAL A 51 6.25 0.44 10.13
C VAL A 51 6.08 1.24 11.42
N ASN A 52 4.84 1.40 11.93
CA ASN A 52 4.63 2.12 13.18
C ASN A 52 5.29 1.43 14.40
N ARG A 53 5.45 0.11 14.35
CA ARG A 53 6.11 -0.64 15.43
C ARG A 53 7.63 -0.55 15.39
N ILE A 54 8.22 -0.45 14.19
CA ILE A 54 9.68 -0.43 14.03
C ILE A 54 10.23 0.98 13.78
N VAL A 55 9.42 2.03 13.93
CA VAL A 55 9.85 3.41 13.65
C VAL A 55 11.12 3.79 14.40
N SER A 56 11.31 3.32 15.63
CA SER A 56 12.52 3.55 16.42
C SER A 56 13.79 2.94 15.83
N LEU A 57 13.67 2.03 14.86
CA LEU A 57 14.78 1.46 14.13
C LEU A 57 15.12 2.25 12.85
N ILE A 58 14.27 3.18 12.43
CA ILE A 58 14.60 4.06 11.30
C ILE A 58 15.50 5.18 11.83
N ARG A 59 16.74 5.22 11.36
CA ARG A 59 17.72 6.21 11.83
C ARG A 59 17.38 7.62 11.36
N GLU A 60 17.95 8.62 11.98
CA GLU A 60 17.96 9.99 11.48
C GLU A 60 18.48 10.02 10.02
N GLY A 61 17.85 10.78 9.15
CA GLY A 61 18.10 10.78 7.70
C GLY A 61 17.45 9.61 6.95
N GLY A 62 16.85 8.64 7.67
CA GLY A 62 16.19 7.47 7.09
C GLY A 62 14.89 7.79 6.35
N ARG A 63 14.40 6.82 5.58
CA ARG A 63 13.25 6.99 4.69
C ARG A 63 12.26 5.84 4.78
N LEU A 64 10.96 6.19 4.80
CA LEU A 64 9.87 5.27 4.47
C LEU A 64 9.42 5.50 3.03
N ILE A 65 9.44 4.45 2.22
CA ILE A 65 8.87 4.45 0.87
C ILE A 65 7.64 3.54 0.88
N ASN A 66 6.48 4.12 0.61
CA ASN A 66 5.22 3.39 0.60
C ASN A 66 4.71 3.24 -0.84
N LEU A 67 4.60 2.00 -1.33
CA LEU A 67 4.19 1.75 -2.71
C LEU A 67 2.70 2.00 -2.89
N SER A 68 2.38 3.05 -3.64
CA SER A 68 1.05 3.36 -4.13
C SER A 68 0.91 2.96 -5.61
N SER A 69 -0.08 3.47 -6.29
CA SER A 69 -0.40 3.18 -7.69
C SER A 69 -1.29 4.28 -8.25
N LEU A 70 -1.38 4.40 -9.58
CA LEU A 70 -2.45 5.16 -10.24
C LEU A 70 -3.85 4.65 -9.85
N GLY A 71 -3.95 3.42 -9.38
CA GLY A 71 -5.18 2.85 -8.83
C GLY A 71 -5.80 3.66 -7.68
N HIS A 72 -5.04 4.52 -6.99
CA HIS A 72 -5.58 5.44 -5.98
C HIS A 72 -6.67 6.37 -6.54
N ARG A 73 -6.69 6.60 -7.87
CA ARG A 73 -7.71 7.41 -8.54
C ARG A 73 -9.08 6.72 -8.61
N TYR A 74 -9.14 5.40 -8.41
CA TYR A 74 -10.40 4.65 -8.47
C TYR A 74 -11.28 4.88 -7.24
N SER A 75 -10.68 5.12 -6.07
CA SER A 75 -11.46 5.33 -4.85
C SER A 75 -10.67 6.04 -3.75
N ASN A 76 -11.39 6.83 -2.96
CA ASN A 76 -10.92 7.24 -1.64
C ASN A 76 -10.98 6.06 -0.66
N VAL A 77 -10.35 6.24 0.50
CA VAL A 77 -10.52 5.31 1.64
C VAL A 77 -11.92 5.50 2.21
N ASP A 78 -12.59 4.40 2.43
CA ASP A 78 -13.83 4.31 3.20
C ASP A 78 -13.51 3.60 4.51
N LEU A 79 -13.50 4.35 5.61
CA LEU A 79 -13.20 3.80 6.93
C LEU A 79 -14.45 3.31 7.66
N ASP A 80 -15.64 3.65 7.15
CA ASP A 80 -16.90 3.18 7.72
C ASP A 80 -17.18 1.75 7.22
N ASP A 81 -16.83 1.44 5.96
CA ASP A 81 -16.96 0.09 5.39
C ASP A 81 -15.64 -0.40 4.73
N PRO A 82 -14.58 -0.59 5.50
CA PRO A 82 -13.28 -1.00 4.95
C PRO A 82 -13.26 -2.42 4.42
N ASN A 83 -14.22 -3.24 4.83
CA ASN A 83 -14.32 -4.67 4.51
C ASN A 83 -15.39 -5.00 3.45
N PHE A 84 -16.09 -4.00 2.90
CA PHE A 84 -17.22 -4.20 1.98
C PHE A 84 -18.34 -5.05 2.59
N GLU A 85 -18.72 -4.74 3.82
CA GLU A 85 -19.83 -5.42 4.50
C GLU A 85 -21.21 -4.88 4.06
N TRP A 86 -21.24 -3.62 3.59
CA TRP A 86 -22.48 -2.92 3.27
C TRP A 86 -22.66 -2.63 1.77
N VAL A 87 -21.54 -2.60 1.01
CA VAL A 87 -21.58 -2.36 -0.43
C VAL A 87 -21.02 -3.57 -1.20
N PRO A 88 -21.51 -3.81 -2.44
CA PRO A 88 -20.97 -4.88 -3.27
C PRO A 88 -19.45 -4.72 -3.48
N TYR A 89 -18.72 -5.83 -3.39
CA TYR A 89 -17.28 -5.83 -3.62
C TYR A 89 -16.95 -5.55 -5.08
N ASP A 90 -16.07 -4.58 -5.27
CA ASP A 90 -15.41 -4.33 -6.55
C ASP A 90 -13.88 -4.40 -6.34
N PRO A 91 -13.15 -5.29 -7.05
CA PRO A 91 -11.73 -5.51 -6.85
C PRO A 91 -10.87 -4.30 -7.17
N TRP A 92 -11.31 -3.43 -8.09
CA TRP A 92 -10.57 -2.21 -8.44
C TRP A 92 -10.80 -1.08 -7.43
N ILE A 93 -12.03 -0.97 -6.92
CA ILE A 93 -12.34 -0.05 -5.82
C ILE A 93 -11.57 -0.45 -4.56
N ALA A 94 -11.55 -1.75 -4.21
CA ALA A 94 -10.78 -2.25 -3.07
C ALA A 94 -9.28 -1.97 -3.22
N TYR A 95 -8.73 -2.21 -4.42
CA TYR A 95 -7.35 -1.85 -4.74
C TYR A 95 -7.12 -0.35 -4.58
N GLY A 96 -8.01 0.48 -5.15
CA GLY A 96 -7.95 1.93 -5.05
C GLY A 96 -7.94 2.42 -3.59
N ARG A 97 -8.87 1.93 -2.76
CA ARG A 97 -8.93 2.21 -1.32
C ARG A 97 -7.58 1.93 -0.64
N SER A 98 -6.98 0.77 -0.90
CA SER A 98 -5.70 0.38 -0.32
C SER A 98 -4.54 1.30 -0.74
N LYS A 99 -4.53 1.75 -2.01
CA LYS A 99 -3.47 2.61 -2.55
C LYS A 99 -3.62 4.08 -2.15
N THR A 100 -4.85 4.56 -1.99
CA THR A 100 -5.13 5.87 -1.37
C THR A 100 -4.70 5.87 0.10
N ALA A 101 -5.01 4.80 0.85
CA ALA A 101 -4.57 4.67 2.24
C ALA A 101 -3.04 4.73 2.38
N ASN A 102 -2.30 4.14 1.43
CA ASN A 102 -0.83 4.20 1.42
C ASN A 102 -0.30 5.62 1.21
N ILE A 103 -0.95 6.43 0.38
CA ILE A 103 -0.60 7.85 0.22
C ILE A 103 -0.85 8.61 1.52
N LEU A 104 -2.04 8.47 2.09
CA LEU A 104 -2.41 9.15 3.32
C LEU A 104 -1.49 8.75 4.49
N PHE A 105 -1.12 7.48 4.57
CA PHE A 105 -0.17 6.99 5.56
C PHE A 105 1.20 7.63 5.39
N ALA A 106 1.75 7.68 4.17
CA ALA A 106 3.05 8.33 3.93
C ALA A 106 3.04 9.81 4.34
N VAL A 107 1.98 10.55 4.00
CA VAL A 107 1.81 11.97 4.38
C VAL A 107 1.73 12.13 5.89
N ALA A 108 0.92 11.31 6.57
CA ALA A 108 0.76 11.37 8.02
C ALA A 108 2.04 10.97 8.75
N PHE A 109 2.74 9.96 8.26
CA PHE A 109 4.00 9.49 8.81
C PHE A 109 5.10 10.56 8.66
N ASP A 110 5.25 11.18 7.48
CA ASP A 110 6.20 12.27 7.25
C ASP A 110 5.96 13.44 8.22
N ARG A 111 4.70 13.87 8.33
CA ARG A 111 4.34 14.96 9.26
C ARG A 111 4.71 14.66 10.71
N ARG A 112 4.58 13.41 11.13
CA ARG A 112 4.81 12.98 12.52
C ARG A 112 6.29 12.81 12.85
N HIS A 113 7.13 12.44 11.87
CA HIS A 113 8.51 12.00 12.13
C HIS A 113 9.58 12.86 11.45
N ARG A 114 9.20 13.84 10.61
CA ARG A 114 10.17 14.70 9.91
C ARG A 114 11.06 15.51 10.86
N ASP A 115 10.52 15.93 12.01
CA ASP A 115 11.29 16.68 13.01
C ASP A 115 12.31 15.77 13.75
N GLN A 116 12.18 14.46 13.61
CA GLN A 116 13.13 13.43 14.05
C GLN A 116 14.10 13.03 12.92
N GLY A 117 14.11 13.76 11.81
CA GLY A 117 14.97 13.48 10.65
C GLY A 117 14.48 12.33 9.77
N VAL A 118 13.31 11.72 10.03
CA VAL A 118 12.77 10.62 9.21
C VAL A 118 11.74 11.17 8.23
N ARG A 119 11.93 10.85 6.94
CA ARG A 119 11.05 11.31 5.88
C ARG A 119 10.25 10.14 5.29
N ALA A 120 9.07 10.44 4.73
CA ALA A 120 8.27 9.44 4.03
C ALA A 120 7.73 9.95 2.69
N ALA A 121 7.61 9.03 1.74
CA ALA A 121 6.99 9.30 0.45
C ALA A 121 6.13 8.13 -0.01
N ALA A 122 5.03 8.44 -0.70
CA ALA A 122 4.30 7.48 -1.49
C ALA A 122 4.81 7.51 -2.93
N VAL A 123 5.06 6.34 -3.51
CA VAL A 123 5.65 6.20 -4.84
C VAL A 123 4.74 5.38 -5.74
N HIS A 124 4.47 5.90 -6.94
CA HIS A 124 3.91 5.13 -8.03
C HIS A 124 5.04 4.65 -8.94
N PRO A 125 5.29 3.32 -9.05
CA PRO A 125 6.45 2.78 -9.78
C PRO A 125 6.26 2.77 -11.32
N GLY A 126 5.16 3.31 -11.83
CA GLY A 126 4.77 3.17 -13.22
C GLY A 126 3.96 1.89 -13.48
N VAL A 127 3.65 1.62 -14.74
CA VAL A 127 3.06 0.34 -15.17
C VAL A 127 4.21 -0.60 -15.48
N ILE A 128 4.41 -1.57 -14.61
CA ILE A 128 5.44 -2.60 -14.75
C ILE A 128 4.79 -3.98 -14.87
N GLN A 129 5.40 -4.86 -15.63
CA GLN A 129 5.00 -6.25 -15.66
C GLN A 129 5.50 -6.93 -14.38
N ALA A 130 4.58 -7.36 -13.52
CA ALA A 130 4.90 -7.97 -12.23
C ALA A 130 3.84 -9.02 -11.85
N GLU A 131 4.22 -9.93 -10.96
CA GLU A 131 3.33 -10.92 -10.34
C GLU A 131 2.12 -10.31 -9.62
N LEU A 132 2.14 -9.00 -9.37
CA LEU A 132 1.01 -8.24 -8.83
C LEU A 132 -0.26 -8.41 -9.67
N ALA A 133 -0.12 -8.56 -10.99
CA ALA A 133 -1.22 -8.70 -11.94
C ALA A 133 -1.74 -10.14 -12.11
N ARG A 134 -1.29 -11.12 -11.33
CA ARG A 134 -1.66 -12.54 -11.47
C ARG A 134 -3.17 -12.83 -11.36
N HIS A 135 -3.95 -11.92 -10.80
CA HIS A 135 -5.41 -12.02 -10.70
C HIS A 135 -6.15 -11.20 -11.77
N VAL A 136 -5.41 -10.53 -12.66
CA VAL A 136 -5.96 -9.66 -13.70
C VAL A 136 -5.92 -10.37 -15.03
N ASP A 137 -7.03 -10.39 -15.75
CA ASP A 137 -7.09 -10.92 -17.10
C ASP A 137 -6.21 -10.10 -18.05
N ALA A 138 -5.54 -10.77 -19.00
CA ALA A 138 -4.69 -10.14 -20.00
C ALA A 138 -5.42 -9.04 -20.80
N SER A 139 -6.71 -9.22 -21.08
CA SER A 139 -7.54 -8.22 -21.76
C SER A 139 -7.75 -6.95 -20.93
N GLN A 140 -7.83 -7.07 -19.61
CA GLN A 140 -7.94 -5.92 -18.70
C GLN A 140 -6.61 -5.16 -18.62
N ILE A 141 -5.49 -5.86 -18.60
CA ILE A 141 -4.15 -5.24 -18.63
C ILE A 141 -3.98 -4.46 -19.94
N GLN A 142 -4.39 -5.03 -21.07
CA GLN A 142 -4.31 -4.38 -22.37
C GLN A 142 -5.11 -3.07 -22.38
N LYS A 143 -6.35 -3.07 -21.87
CA LYS A 143 -7.19 -1.87 -21.76
C LYS A 143 -6.55 -0.78 -20.89
N LEU A 144 -5.93 -1.15 -19.78
CA LEU A 144 -5.23 -0.21 -18.90
C LEU A 144 -4.02 0.44 -19.60
N ILE A 145 -3.29 -0.34 -20.38
CA ILE A 145 -2.15 0.16 -21.20
C ILE A 145 -2.65 1.13 -22.27
N GLU A 146 -3.73 0.79 -22.97
CA GLU A 146 -4.32 1.64 -24.01
C GLU A 146 -4.84 2.97 -23.44
N GLN A 147 -5.57 2.93 -22.34
CA GLN A 147 -6.05 4.14 -21.63
C GLN A 147 -4.88 5.03 -21.19
N ARG A 148 -3.79 4.45 -20.71
CA ARG A 148 -2.59 5.19 -20.38
C ARG A 148 -1.98 5.89 -21.58
N ASN A 149 -1.85 5.17 -22.69
CA ASN A 149 -1.23 5.73 -23.93
C ASN A 149 -2.06 6.90 -24.46
N GLN A 150 -3.38 6.84 -24.38
CA GLN A 150 -4.27 7.94 -24.75
C GLN A 150 -4.10 9.18 -23.85
N GLN A 151 -3.82 9.00 -22.56
CA GLN A 151 -3.60 10.10 -21.61
C GLN A 151 -2.22 10.77 -21.77
N LEU A 152 -1.24 10.09 -22.37
CA LEU A 152 0.10 10.65 -22.63
C LEU A 152 0.17 11.40 -23.96
N THR A 153 -0.82 11.24 -24.84
CA THR A 153 -0.91 11.89 -26.16
C THR A 153 -1.91 13.05 -26.22
N ALA A 154 -2.63 13.30 -25.12
CA ALA A 154 -3.55 14.42 -24.92
C ALA A 154 -2.94 15.52 -24.04
#